data_0ef95b293f79a6d15c8da32e602dba3d
#
_entry.id   0ef95b293f79a6d15c8da32e602dba3d
#
_cell.length_a   1.000
_cell.length_b   1.000
_cell.length_c   1.000
_cell.angle_alpha   90.00
_cell.angle_beta   90.00
_cell.angle_gamma   90.00
#
_symmetry.space_group_name_H-M   'P 1'
#
loop_
_entity.id
_entity.type
_entity.pdbx_description
1 polymer ?
#
loop_
_entity_poly.entity_id
_entity_poly.type
_entity_poly.pdbx_seq_one_letter_code
_entity_poly.pdbx_strand_id
1 'polypeptide(L)'
;MCIRDRDTVNIAEKMRAFGCDRFMMCERGTTFGYNNLVVDMRSLYWMKQEGFPVVFDATHAVQRPGGLGGTTGGDSELAPVLASAAMATGSVDGVFMEVHKDPSKALSDGPNQIPLHLLEGVLKRLQAIHQAVRSC
;
A
#
# COMPACT_ATOMS: atom_id res chain seq x y z
N MET A 1 -11.46 8.28 -10.63
CA MET A 1 -11.33 7.38 -11.80
C MET A 1 -10.46 6.22 -11.33
N CYS A 2 -11.04 5.01 -11.19
CA CYS A 2 -10.24 3.84 -10.82
C CYS A 2 -9.41 3.45 -12.05
N ILE A 3 -8.10 3.60 -11.95
CA ILE A 3 -7.17 3.13 -12.97
C ILE A 3 -6.98 1.64 -12.68
N ARG A 4 -7.27 0.81 -13.68
CA ARG A 4 -7.00 -0.62 -13.58
C ARG A 4 -5.49 -0.85 -13.57
N ASP A 5 -5.06 -1.89 -12.88
CA ASP A 5 -3.67 -2.34 -12.82
C ASP A 5 -2.99 -2.40 -14.20
N ARG A 6 -3.72 -2.88 -15.22
CA ARG A 6 -3.26 -2.93 -16.62
C ARG A 6 -3.17 -1.57 -17.30
N ASP A 7 -3.87 -0.56 -16.78
CA ASP A 7 -3.83 0.79 -17.33
C ASP A 7 -2.64 1.60 -16.78
N THR A 8 -1.87 1.05 -15.84
CA THR A 8 -0.65 1.68 -15.30
C THR A 8 0.43 1.88 -16.37
N VAL A 9 0.43 1.07 -17.42
CA VAL A 9 1.29 1.25 -18.59
C VAL A 9 1.10 2.65 -19.20
N ASN A 10 -0.14 3.10 -19.34
CA ASN A 10 -0.45 4.43 -19.89
C ASN A 10 0.08 5.57 -18.99
N ILE A 11 0.14 5.35 -17.66
CA ILE A 11 0.75 6.31 -16.73
C ILE A 11 2.26 6.34 -16.95
N ALA A 12 2.88 5.18 -17.06
CA ALA A 12 4.31 5.05 -17.30
C ALA A 12 4.73 5.73 -18.60
N GLU A 13 3.98 5.54 -19.67
CA GLU A 13 4.22 6.20 -20.97
C GLU A 13 4.16 7.72 -20.84
N LYS A 14 3.16 8.25 -20.12
CA LYS A 14 3.08 9.70 -19.85
C LYS A 14 4.28 10.20 -19.04
N MET A 15 4.68 9.48 -17.99
CA MET A 15 5.84 9.86 -17.18
C MET A 15 7.11 9.94 -18.05
N ARG A 16 7.34 8.93 -18.89
CA ARG A 16 8.49 8.89 -19.83
C ARG A 16 8.43 10.00 -20.86
N ALA A 17 7.25 10.29 -21.40
CA ALA A 17 7.05 11.39 -22.36
C ALA A 17 7.42 12.77 -21.76
N PHE A 18 7.33 12.92 -20.44
CA PHE A 18 7.78 14.12 -19.70
C PHE A 18 9.21 14.00 -19.16
N GLY A 19 9.99 13.01 -19.61
CA GLY A 19 11.40 12.84 -19.23
C GLY A 19 11.62 12.22 -17.86
N CYS A 20 10.61 11.59 -17.26
CA CYS A 20 10.74 10.87 -15.99
C CYS A 20 10.82 9.37 -16.23
N ASP A 21 12.04 8.82 -16.11
CA ASP A 21 12.29 7.37 -16.27
C ASP A 21 12.44 6.63 -14.93
N ARG A 22 12.54 7.37 -13.83
CA ARG A 22 12.71 6.81 -12.48
C ARG A 22 11.44 7.04 -11.65
N PHE A 23 10.57 6.06 -11.64
CA PHE A 23 9.33 6.08 -10.85
C PHE A 23 8.99 4.66 -10.37
N MET A 24 8.12 4.58 -9.38
CA MET A 24 7.56 3.35 -8.84
C MET A 24 6.04 3.40 -8.97
N MET A 25 5.40 2.26 -9.16
CA MET A 25 3.95 2.14 -9.09
C MET A 25 3.54 1.83 -7.67
N CYS A 26 2.52 2.54 -7.18
CA CYS A 26 2.02 2.37 -5.81
C CYS A 26 0.58 1.85 -5.85
N GLU A 27 0.34 0.76 -5.13
CA GLU A 27 -0.99 0.20 -4.91
C GLU A 27 -1.47 0.57 -3.51
N ARG A 28 -2.64 1.18 -3.41
CA ARG A 28 -3.28 1.56 -2.15
C ARG A 28 -4.76 1.18 -2.06
N GLY A 29 -5.25 0.43 -3.03
CA GLY A 29 -6.65 0.06 -3.15
C GLY A 29 -7.51 1.09 -3.90
N THR A 30 -8.71 0.65 -4.22
CA THR A 30 -9.73 1.43 -4.89
C THR A 30 -11.01 1.46 -4.06
N THR A 31 -11.79 2.53 -4.19
CA THR A 31 -13.09 2.66 -3.50
C THR A 31 -14.04 1.55 -3.95
N PHE A 32 -14.55 0.81 -2.99
CA PHE A 32 -15.52 -0.25 -3.23
C PHE A 32 -16.54 -0.32 -2.09
N GLY A 33 -17.83 -0.40 -2.45
CA GLY A 33 -18.92 -0.54 -1.48
C GLY A 33 -19.05 0.63 -0.49
N TYR A 34 -19.17 0.32 0.79
CA TYR A 34 -19.51 1.25 1.86
C TYR A 34 -18.28 1.97 2.42
N ASN A 35 -17.73 2.92 1.68
CA ASN A 35 -16.60 3.76 2.08
C ASN A 35 -15.30 2.98 2.42
N ASN A 36 -15.14 1.78 1.91
CA ASN A 36 -13.92 1.01 2.08
C ASN A 36 -13.02 1.17 0.85
N LEU A 37 -11.71 1.09 1.07
CA LEU A 37 -10.75 0.78 0.01
C LEU A 37 -10.53 -0.74 -0.01
N VAL A 38 -10.48 -1.30 -1.21
CA VAL A 38 -10.20 -2.73 -1.43
C VAL A 38 -8.98 -2.86 -2.33
N VAL A 39 -8.02 -3.65 -1.88
CA VAL A 39 -6.81 -3.98 -2.64
C VAL A 39 -7.04 -5.28 -3.40
N ASP A 40 -6.89 -5.25 -4.70
CA ASP A 40 -6.78 -6.46 -5.51
C ASP A 40 -5.31 -6.91 -5.53
N MET A 41 -4.98 -7.97 -4.81
CA MET A 41 -3.61 -8.49 -4.75
C MET A 41 -3.05 -8.92 -6.11
N ARG A 42 -3.91 -9.17 -7.10
CA ARG A 42 -3.50 -9.46 -8.49
C ARG A 42 -2.90 -8.24 -9.18
N SER A 43 -3.28 -7.02 -8.75
CA SER A 43 -2.74 -5.79 -9.33
C SER A 43 -1.24 -5.68 -9.11
N LEU A 44 -0.75 -6.12 -7.95
CA LEU A 44 0.68 -6.15 -7.61
C LEU A 44 1.45 -7.04 -8.60
N TYR A 45 0.91 -8.22 -8.89
CA TYR A 45 1.49 -9.15 -9.86
C TYR A 45 1.53 -8.53 -11.27
N TRP A 46 0.41 -7.96 -11.74
CA TRP A 46 0.34 -7.38 -13.08
C TRP A 46 1.30 -6.22 -13.26
N MET A 47 1.35 -5.27 -12.31
CA MET A 47 2.30 -4.16 -12.36
C MET A 47 3.76 -4.65 -12.37
N LYS A 48 4.06 -5.74 -11.65
CA LYS A 48 5.38 -6.34 -11.65
C LYS A 48 5.73 -6.98 -12.99
N GLN A 49 4.77 -7.63 -13.66
CA GLN A 49 4.96 -8.21 -15.00
C GLN A 49 5.23 -7.14 -16.06
N GLU A 50 4.69 -5.94 -15.90
CA GLU A 50 4.99 -4.79 -16.77
C GLU A 50 6.38 -4.17 -16.52
N GLY A 51 7.13 -4.74 -15.57
CA GLY A 51 8.52 -4.35 -15.28
C GLY A 51 8.66 -3.15 -14.34
N PHE A 52 7.59 -2.74 -13.66
CA PHE A 52 7.66 -1.62 -12.72
C PHE A 52 8.17 -2.08 -11.34
N PRO A 53 8.95 -1.24 -10.64
CA PRO A 53 9.09 -1.34 -9.21
C PRO A 53 7.73 -1.06 -8.55
N VAL A 54 7.29 -1.97 -7.69
CA VAL A 54 5.96 -1.93 -7.05
C VAL A 54 6.08 -1.63 -5.57
N VAL A 55 5.36 -0.60 -5.12
CA VAL A 55 5.22 -0.26 -3.70
C VAL A 55 3.79 -0.53 -3.26
N PHE A 56 3.64 -1.19 -2.13
CA PHE A 56 2.35 -1.33 -1.47
C PHE A 56 2.20 -0.29 -0.35
N ASP A 57 1.17 0.54 -0.42
CA ASP A 57 0.85 1.53 0.61
C ASP A 57 -0.07 0.88 1.66
N ALA A 58 0.52 0.40 2.74
CA ALA A 58 -0.19 -0.27 3.80
C ALA A 58 -1.03 0.68 4.67
N THR A 59 -0.61 1.94 4.78
CA THR A 59 -1.32 2.95 5.58
C THR A 59 -2.63 3.35 4.94
N HIS A 60 -2.58 3.72 3.67
CA HIS A 60 -3.76 4.23 3.00
C HIS A 60 -4.69 3.11 2.48
N ALA A 61 -4.19 1.89 2.33
CA ALA A 61 -5.03 0.74 1.94
C ALA A 61 -6.13 0.39 2.96
N VAL A 62 -5.99 0.84 4.21
CA VAL A 62 -6.96 0.60 5.28
C VAL A 62 -7.82 1.82 5.61
N GLN A 63 -7.75 2.87 4.80
CA GLN A 63 -8.59 4.05 4.96
C GLN A 63 -10.06 3.74 4.70
N ARG A 64 -10.91 4.46 5.44
CA ARG A 64 -12.36 4.54 5.20
C ARG A 64 -12.72 5.97 4.78
N PRO A 65 -12.68 6.28 3.49
CA PRO A 65 -12.98 7.63 3.02
C PRO A 65 -14.39 8.07 3.48
N GLY A 66 -14.47 9.20 4.23
CA GLY A 66 -15.72 9.70 4.78
C GLY A 66 -16.32 8.86 5.92
N GLY A 67 -15.61 7.88 6.47
CA GLY A 67 -16.11 6.94 7.48
C GLY A 67 -16.45 7.59 8.83
N LEU A 68 -15.95 8.80 9.08
CA LEU A 68 -16.26 9.61 10.30
C LEU A 68 -17.02 10.91 9.95
N GLY A 69 -17.79 10.92 8.86
CA GLY A 69 -18.54 12.09 8.40
C GLY A 69 -17.64 13.12 7.72
N GLY A 70 -17.03 14.04 8.48
CA GLY A 70 -16.15 15.08 7.94
C GLY A 70 -14.67 14.70 7.84
N THR A 71 -14.28 13.54 8.37
CA THR A 71 -12.88 13.08 8.40
C THR A 71 -12.77 11.64 7.92
N THR A 72 -11.57 11.27 7.46
CA THR A 72 -11.24 9.91 7.06
C THR A 72 -11.06 9.02 8.29
N GLY A 73 -11.78 7.91 8.35
CA GLY A 73 -11.55 6.84 9.31
C GLY A 73 -10.51 5.84 8.80
N GLY A 74 -10.18 4.85 9.62
CA GLY A 74 -9.28 3.77 9.20
C GLY A 74 -9.07 2.73 10.29
N ASP A 75 -8.47 1.62 9.89
CA ASP A 75 -8.23 0.45 10.71
C ASP A 75 -6.72 0.11 10.71
N SER A 76 -5.91 0.90 11.42
CA SER A 76 -4.44 0.75 11.43
C SER A 76 -3.95 -0.65 11.80
N GLU A 77 -4.75 -1.40 12.56
CA GLU A 77 -4.48 -2.80 12.92
C GLU A 77 -4.45 -3.74 11.71
N LEU A 78 -5.16 -3.39 10.64
CA LEU A 78 -5.16 -4.15 9.39
C LEU A 78 -3.98 -3.82 8.47
N ALA A 79 -3.30 -2.70 8.68
CA ALA A 79 -2.18 -2.30 7.84
C ALA A 79 -1.05 -3.37 7.81
N PRO A 80 -0.60 -3.94 8.95
CA PRO A 80 0.37 -5.03 8.94
C PRO A 80 -0.16 -6.32 8.31
N VAL A 81 -1.47 -6.56 8.37
CA VAL A 81 -2.11 -7.74 7.77
C VAL A 81 -2.06 -7.65 6.25
N LEU A 82 -2.52 -6.51 5.69
CA LEU A 82 -2.48 -6.29 4.25
C LEU A 82 -1.06 -6.21 3.71
N ALA A 83 -0.15 -5.56 4.45
CA ALA A 83 1.28 -5.55 4.09
C ALA A 83 1.87 -6.96 4.00
N SER A 84 1.51 -7.84 4.95
CA SER A 84 1.94 -9.25 4.93
C SER A 84 1.40 -10.00 3.72
N ALA A 85 0.12 -9.81 3.39
CA ALA A 85 -0.51 -10.42 2.23
C ALA A 85 0.12 -9.91 0.92
N ALA A 86 0.34 -8.60 0.80
CA ALA A 86 1.00 -8.00 -0.35
C ALA A 86 2.43 -8.52 -0.52
N MET A 87 3.22 -8.59 0.57
CA MET A 87 4.59 -9.12 0.54
C MET A 87 4.62 -10.60 0.12
N ALA A 88 3.63 -11.39 0.56
CA ALA A 88 3.52 -12.82 0.22
C ALA A 88 3.23 -13.07 -1.26
N THR A 89 2.78 -12.08 -2.03
CA THR A 89 2.63 -12.20 -3.50
C THR A 89 3.97 -12.36 -4.23
N GLY A 90 5.09 -11.97 -3.60
CA GLY A 90 6.40 -11.92 -4.22
C GLY A 90 6.59 -10.79 -5.25
N SER A 91 5.57 -9.93 -5.42
CA SER A 91 5.52 -8.90 -6.46
C SER A 91 5.76 -7.48 -5.93
N VAL A 92 6.05 -7.34 -4.65
CA VAL A 92 6.27 -6.04 -3.99
C VAL A 92 7.75 -5.80 -3.75
N ASP A 93 8.25 -4.65 -4.21
CA ASP A 93 9.64 -4.20 -4.01
C ASP A 93 9.80 -3.33 -2.76
N GLY A 94 8.71 -2.69 -2.30
CA GLY A 94 8.72 -1.85 -1.12
C GLY A 94 7.34 -1.72 -0.48
N VAL A 95 7.33 -1.39 0.80
CA VAL A 95 6.09 -1.12 1.55
C VAL A 95 6.17 0.31 2.10
N PHE A 96 5.15 1.11 1.81
CA PHE A 96 4.98 2.43 2.42
C PHE A 96 4.15 2.28 3.70
N MET A 97 4.64 2.88 4.78
CA MET A 97 3.96 2.89 6.09
C MET A 97 4.16 4.24 6.77
N GLU A 98 3.08 4.85 7.20
CA GLU A 98 3.12 5.99 8.13
C GLU A 98 3.18 5.49 9.56
N VAL A 99 4.06 6.08 10.34
CA VAL A 99 4.35 5.66 11.71
C VAL A 99 4.38 6.87 12.61
N HIS A 100 3.70 6.80 13.75
CA HIS A 100 3.72 7.86 14.75
C HIS A 100 3.91 7.30 16.16
N LYS A 101 4.61 8.03 17.01
CA LYS A 101 4.81 7.57 18.38
C LYS A 101 3.51 7.53 19.21
N ASP A 102 2.56 8.41 18.85
CA ASP A 102 1.21 8.49 19.44
C ASP A 102 0.21 8.87 18.32
N PRO A 103 -0.36 7.91 17.58
CA PRO A 103 -1.25 8.19 16.44
C PRO A 103 -2.45 9.07 16.79
N SER A 104 -2.89 9.07 18.06
CA SER A 104 -4.00 9.93 18.49
C SER A 104 -3.68 11.44 18.43
N LYS A 105 -2.39 11.78 18.35
CA LYS A 105 -1.88 13.15 18.24
C LYS A 105 -1.30 13.46 16.86
N ALA A 106 -1.48 12.58 15.90
CA ALA A 106 -1.04 12.84 14.52
C ALA A 106 -1.83 13.99 13.90
N LEU A 107 -1.17 14.81 13.10
CA LEU A 107 -1.80 15.95 12.42
C LEU A 107 -2.76 15.51 11.31
N SER A 108 -2.53 14.35 10.71
CA SER A 108 -3.36 13.74 9.68
C SER A 108 -3.30 12.21 9.81
N ASP A 109 -4.29 11.53 9.27
CA ASP A 109 -4.33 10.07 9.09
C ASP A 109 -4.06 9.22 10.34
N GLY A 110 -4.20 9.80 11.55
CA GLY A 110 -3.97 9.11 12.81
C GLY A 110 -4.60 7.72 12.91
N PRO A 111 -5.88 7.53 12.50
CA PRO A 111 -6.53 6.21 12.53
C PRO A 111 -5.86 5.13 11.66
N ASN A 112 -4.97 5.53 10.73
CA ASN A 112 -4.30 4.63 9.79
C ASN A 112 -2.82 4.40 10.14
N GLN A 113 -2.23 5.28 10.98
CA GLN A 113 -0.81 5.22 11.30
C GLN A 113 -0.48 4.09 12.26
N ILE A 114 0.65 3.45 12.04
CA ILE A 114 1.15 2.39 12.90
C ILE A 114 1.84 3.01 14.13
N PRO A 115 1.49 2.60 15.37
CA PRO A 115 2.22 3.00 16.54
C PRO A 115 3.71 2.60 16.45
N LEU A 116 4.62 3.54 16.71
CA LEU A 116 6.07 3.33 16.55
C LEU A 116 6.58 2.10 17.31
N HIS A 117 6.03 1.80 18.50
CA HIS A 117 6.45 0.65 19.29
C HIS A 117 6.11 -0.71 18.67
N LEU A 118 5.20 -0.74 17.69
CA LEU A 118 4.84 -1.96 16.94
C LEU A 118 5.68 -2.15 15.67
N LEU A 119 6.37 -1.11 15.19
CA LEU A 119 7.05 -1.11 13.89
C LEU A 119 8.09 -2.21 13.78
N GLU A 120 8.91 -2.45 14.81
CA GLU A 120 9.95 -3.48 14.78
C GLU A 120 9.35 -4.86 14.52
N GLY A 121 8.25 -5.20 15.19
CA GLY A 121 7.55 -6.48 15.00
C GLY A 121 6.98 -6.62 13.59
N VAL A 122 6.44 -5.54 13.04
CA VAL A 122 5.93 -5.51 11.67
C VAL A 122 7.07 -5.75 10.67
N LEU A 123 8.17 -5.02 10.79
CA LEU A 123 9.33 -5.16 9.90
C LEU A 123 9.94 -6.57 9.93
N LYS A 124 10.10 -7.15 11.11
CA LYS A 124 10.59 -8.55 11.26
C LYS A 124 9.68 -9.54 10.55
N ARG A 125 8.36 -9.37 10.68
CA ARG A 125 7.36 -10.20 9.98
C ARG A 125 7.48 -10.06 8.46
N LEU A 126 7.51 -8.85 7.94
CA LEU A 126 7.63 -8.59 6.51
C LEU A 126 8.94 -9.14 5.94
N GLN A 127 10.05 -9.00 6.68
CA GLN A 127 11.35 -9.54 6.29
C GLN A 127 11.32 -11.08 6.21
N ALA A 128 10.72 -11.75 7.18
CA ALA A 128 10.59 -13.20 7.17
C ALA A 128 9.76 -13.70 5.97
N ILE A 129 8.64 -13.02 5.67
CA ILE A 129 7.81 -13.35 4.51
C ILE A 129 8.62 -13.14 3.21
N HIS A 130 9.32 -12.01 3.10
CA HIS A 130 10.15 -11.72 1.93
C HIS A 130 11.21 -12.80 1.69
N GLN A 131 11.89 -13.22 2.75
CA GLN A 131 12.88 -14.31 2.66
C GLN A 131 12.25 -15.62 2.22
N ALA A 132 11.11 -15.99 2.79
CA ALA A 132 10.39 -17.23 2.44
C ALA A 132 9.96 -17.24 0.95
N VAL A 133 9.43 -16.13 0.45
CA VAL A 133 8.98 -16.04 -0.96
C VAL A 133 10.16 -16.09 -1.93
N ARG A 134 11.33 -15.55 -1.59
CA ARG A 134 12.53 -15.58 -2.45
C ARG A 134 13.27 -16.91 -2.47
N SER A 135 12.99 -17.79 -1.51
CA SER A 135 13.60 -19.12 -1.44
C SER A 135 12.80 -20.19 -2.20
N CYS A 136 11.65 -19.83 -2.75
CA CYS A 136 10.83 -20.66 -3.65
C CYS A 136 11.14 -20.34 -5.11
#